data_78d9adb6d84749c449c622f0ec082617
#
_entry.id   78d9adb6d84749c449c622f0ec082617
#
_cell.length_a   1.000
_cell.length_b   1.000
_cell.length_c   1.000
_cell.angle_alpha   90.00
_cell.angle_beta   90.00
_cell.angle_gamma   90.00
#
_symmetry.space_group_name_H-M   'P 1'
#
loop_
_entity.id
_entity.type
_entity.pdbx_description
1 polymer ?
#
loop_
_entity_poly.entity_id
_entity_poly.type
_entity_poly.pdbx_seq_one_letter_code
_entity_poly.pdbx_strand_id
1 'polypeptide(L)' 'MKELVEIMAKSLVNNPSAVVVEEETTGTSTVLRLHVAPEDMGKVIGKQGRIAKAIRTVMKAVATRENVKVVVEIV' A
#
# COMPACT_ATOMS: atom_id res chain seq x y z
N MET A 1 -2.10 3.14 9.95
CA MET A 1 -2.18 3.29 8.48
C MET A 1 -1.65 2.10 7.70
N LYS A 2 -0.52 1.54 8.08
CA LYS A 2 0.02 0.40 7.35
C LYS A 2 -0.91 -0.81 7.36
N GLU A 3 -1.69 -0.98 8.43
CA GLU A 3 -2.64 -2.09 8.55
C GLU A 3 -3.66 -2.10 7.42
N LEU A 4 -4.10 -0.94 6.97
CA LEU A 4 -5.05 -0.85 5.87
C LEU A 4 -4.43 -1.33 4.54
N VAL A 5 -3.19 -0.94 4.29
CA VAL A 5 -2.46 -1.40 3.10
C VAL A 5 -2.24 -2.92 3.19
N GLU A 6 -1.89 -3.44 4.38
CA GLU A 6 -1.73 -4.87 4.59
C GLU A 6 -3.01 -5.63 4.27
N ILE A 7 -4.16 -5.15 4.76
CA ILE A 7 -5.45 -5.79 4.53
C ILE A 7 -5.77 -5.82 3.03
N MET A 8 -5.59 -4.68 2.36
CA MET A 8 -5.86 -4.61 0.92
C MET A 8 -4.96 -5.55 0.14
N ALA A 9 -3.66 -5.54 0.41
CA ALA A 9 -2.71 -6.40 -0.29
C ALA A 9 -2.99 -7.88 -0.03
N LYS A 10 -3.20 -8.25 1.23
CA LYS A 10 -3.48 -9.66 1.59
C LYS A 10 -4.75 -10.19 0.94
N SER A 11 -5.71 -9.31 0.66
CA SER A 11 -6.95 -9.68 -0.01
C SER A 11 -6.76 -9.96 -1.50
N LEU A 12 -5.69 -9.46 -2.08
CA LEU A 12 -5.44 -9.52 -3.53
C LEU A 12 -4.46 -10.63 -3.94
N VAL A 13 -3.54 -10.99 -3.05
CA VAL A 13 -2.42 -11.88 -3.38
C VAL A 13 -2.74 -13.36 -3.09
N ASN A 14 -1.98 -14.26 -3.73
CA ASN A 14 -2.06 -15.69 -3.46
C ASN A 14 -1.23 -16.09 -2.26
N ASN A 15 -0.18 -15.32 -1.94
CA ASN A 15 0.71 -15.61 -0.81
C ASN A 15 0.66 -14.47 0.21
N PRO A 16 -0.40 -14.40 1.03
CA PRO A 16 -0.53 -13.30 2.00
C PRO A 16 0.55 -13.29 3.07
N SER A 17 1.18 -14.43 3.36
CA SER A 17 2.25 -14.47 4.36
C SER A 17 3.51 -13.72 3.91
N ALA A 18 3.65 -13.44 2.62
CA ALA A 18 4.77 -12.69 2.08
C ALA A 18 4.51 -11.17 2.06
N VAL A 19 3.30 -10.74 2.42
CA VAL A 19 2.97 -9.32 2.46
C VAL A 19 3.64 -8.67 3.67
N VAL A 20 4.45 -7.65 3.41
CA VAL A 20 5.10 -6.85 4.44
C VAL A 20 4.94 -5.39 4.07
N VAL A 21 4.52 -4.57 5.02
CA VAL A 21 4.44 -3.12 4.83
C VAL A 21 5.37 -2.45 5.82
N GLU A 22 6.33 -1.71 5.29
CA GLU A 22 7.22 -0.90 6.10
C GLU A 22 6.67 0.51 6.20
N GLU A 23 6.69 1.08 7.39
CA GLU A 23 6.21 2.41 7.63
C GLU A 23 7.34 3.29 8.14
N GLU A 24 7.58 4.42 7.47
CA GLU A 24 8.57 5.39 7.88
C GLU A 24 7.90 6.76 7.97
N THR A 25 7.92 7.35 9.16
CA THR A 25 7.29 8.64 9.41
C THR A 25 8.34 9.69 9.73
N THR A 26 8.25 10.85 9.06
CA THR A 26 9.09 12.00 9.31
C THR A 26 8.19 13.23 9.38
N GLY A 27 8.05 13.83 10.55
CA GLY A 27 7.14 14.95 10.75
C GLY A 27 5.69 14.52 10.46
N THR A 28 5.04 15.18 9.49
CA THR A 28 3.67 14.87 9.10
C THR A 28 3.60 13.99 7.84
N SER A 29 4.76 13.50 7.38
CA SER A 29 4.84 12.68 6.17
C SER A 29 5.13 11.22 6.54
N THR A 30 4.42 10.30 5.92
CA THR A 30 4.61 8.86 6.11
C THR A 30 4.80 8.20 4.76
N VAL A 31 5.79 7.33 4.65
CA VAL A 31 6.01 6.49 3.48
C VAL A 31 5.69 5.06 3.87
N LEU A 32 4.82 4.43 3.10
CA LEU A 32 4.45 3.02 3.29
C LEU A 32 5.01 2.24 2.11
N ARG A 33 5.92 1.30 2.39
CA ARG A 33 6.52 0.45 1.37
C ARG A 33 5.90 -0.93 1.43
N LEU A 34 5.20 -1.29 0.37
CA LEU A 34 4.53 -2.57 0.26
C LEU A 34 5.42 -3.58 -0.46
N HIS A 35 5.67 -4.70 0.21
CA HIS A 35 6.38 -5.84 -0.37
C HIS A 35 5.43 -7.02 -0.48
N VAL A 36 5.47 -7.71 -1.61
CA VAL A 36 4.69 -8.92 -1.84
C VAL A 36 5.60 -9.97 -2.49
N ALA A 37 5.13 -11.21 -2.58
CA ALA A 37 5.86 -12.22 -3.32
C ALA A 37 6.00 -11.78 -4.78
N PRO A 38 7.15 -12.04 -5.45
CA PRO A 38 7.36 -11.60 -6.83
C PRO A 38 6.24 -12.01 -7.78
N GLU A 39 5.71 -13.22 -7.63
CA GLU A 39 4.62 -13.73 -8.47
C GLU A 39 3.29 -13.02 -8.22
N ASP A 40 3.16 -12.29 -7.12
CA ASP A 40 1.95 -11.54 -6.77
C ASP A 40 2.03 -10.07 -7.14
N MET A 41 3.17 -9.60 -7.62
CA MET A 41 3.38 -8.18 -7.93
C MET A 41 2.29 -7.65 -8.87
N GLY A 42 1.96 -8.40 -9.91
CA GLY A 42 0.92 -7.98 -10.85
C GLY A 42 -0.46 -7.84 -10.23
N LYS A 43 -0.71 -8.54 -9.11
CA LYS A 43 -2.01 -8.49 -8.43
C LYS A 43 -2.21 -7.22 -7.60
N VAL A 44 -1.11 -6.61 -7.16
CA VAL A 44 -1.19 -5.34 -6.41
C VAL A 44 -0.98 -4.12 -7.30
N ILE A 45 -0.41 -4.32 -8.48
CA ILE A 45 -0.28 -3.25 -9.48
C ILE A 45 -1.54 -3.18 -10.34
N GLY A 46 -1.95 -4.34 -10.87
CA GLY A 46 -3.11 -4.45 -11.72
C GLY A 46 -2.84 -3.97 -13.14
N LYS A 47 -3.82 -4.16 -14.01
CA LYS A 47 -3.74 -3.79 -15.41
C LYS A 47 -3.60 -2.27 -15.51
N GLN A 48 -2.56 -1.81 -16.18
CA GLN A 48 -2.25 -0.38 -16.35
C GLN A 48 -2.09 0.35 -15.01
N GLY A 49 -1.71 -0.37 -13.95
CA GLY A 49 -1.49 0.21 -12.65
C GLY A 49 -2.76 0.60 -11.89
N ARG A 50 -3.92 0.12 -12.32
CA ARG A 50 -5.21 0.54 -11.74
C ARG A 50 -5.38 0.15 -10.29
N ILE A 51 -4.89 -1.02 -9.89
CA ILE A 51 -5.01 -1.48 -8.50
C ILE A 51 -4.09 -0.64 -7.61
N ALA A 52 -2.85 -0.41 -8.03
CA ALA A 52 -1.93 0.44 -7.29
C ALA A 52 -2.49 1.85 -7.14
N LYS A 53 -3.10 2.39 -8.20
CA LYS A 53 -3.72 3.71 -8.15
C LYS A 53 -4.89 3.73 -7.16
N ALA A 54 -5.70 2.67 -7.12
CA ALA A 54 -6.82 2.57 -6.20
C ALA A 54 -6.33 2.54 -4.74
N ILE A 55 -5.27 1.77 -4.47
CA ILE A 55 -4.68 1.71 -3.13
C ILE A 55 -4.19 3.10 -2.71
N ARG A 56 -3.49 3.80 -3.61
CA ARG A 56 -3.01 5.15 -3.33
C ARG A 56 -4.15 6.13 -3.10
N THR A 57 -5.24 6.00 -3.84
CA THR A 57 -6.42 6.86 -3.67
C THR A 57 -7.06 6.67 -2.30
N VAL A 58 -7.21 5.42 -1.85
CA VAL A 58 -7.74 5.12 -0.52
C VAL A 58 -6.84 5.71 0.56
N MET A 59 -5.53 5.52 0.43
CA MET A 59 -4.59 6.01 1.44
C MET A 59 -4.52 7.53 1.46
N LYS A 60 -4.68 8.18 0.31
CA LYS A 60 -4.76 9.64 0.25
C LYS A 60 -5.97 10.17 1.00
N ALA A 61 -7.11 9.49 0.88
CA ALA A 61 -8.32 9.87 1.61
C ALA A 61 -8.10 9.76 3.13
N VAL A 62 -7.46 8.67 3.57
CA VAL A 62 -7.12 8.48 4.99
C VAL A 62 -6.18 9.58 5.47
N ALA A 63 -5.15 9.87 4.69
CA ALA A 63 -4.17 10.91 5.02
C ALA A 63 -4.83 12.28 5.16
N THR A 64 -5.74 12.61 4.26
CA THR A 64 -6.48 13.87 4.31
C THR A 64 -7.30 13.97 5.59
N ARG A 65 -7.96 12.88 5.99
CA ARG A 65 -8.72 12.86 7.24
C ARG A 65 -7.86 13.09 8.46
N GLU A 66 -6.65 12.55 8.45
CA GLU A 66 -5.74 12.64 9.60
C GLU A 66 -4.81 13.85 9.51
N ASN A 67 -4.97 14.66 8.46
CA ASN A 67 -4.18 15.86 8.22
C ASN A 67 -2.68 15.56 8.16
N VAL A 68 -2.33 14.48 7.46
CA VAL A 68 -0.95 14.07 7.22
C VAL A 68 -0.75 13.78 5.75
N LYS A 69 0.50 13.58 5.35
CA LYS A 69 0.85 13.21 3.98
C LYS A 69 1.29 11.76 3.97
N VAL A 70 0.74 10.96 3.06
CA VAL A 70 1.10 9.54 2.92
C VAL A 70 1.49 9.25 1.49
N VAL A 71 2.60 8.55 1.32
CA VAL A 71 3.07 8.05 0.03
C VAL A 71 3.11 6.53 0.11
N VAL A 72 2.53 5.84 -0.85
CA VAL A 72 2.59 4.38 -0.94
C VAL A 72 3.50 3.98 -2.07
N GLU A 73 4.52 3.20 -1.76
CA GLU A 73 5.46 2.65 -2.73
C GLU A 73 5.29 1.14 -2.77
N ILE A 74 5.29 0.57 -3.98
CA ILE A 74 5.26 -0.88 -4.18
C ILE A 74 6.65 -1.28 -4.67
N VAL A 75 7.34 -2.07 -3.88
CA VAL A 75 8.74 -2.45 -4.14
C VAL A 75 8.94 -3.95 -4.26
#